data_5031332318c2df13e7ed09c776edea45
#
_entry.id   5031332318c2df13e7ed09c776edea45
#
_cell.length_a   1.000
_cell.length_b   1.000
_cell.length_c   1.000
_cell.angle_alpha   90.00
_cell.angle_beta   90.00
_cell.angle_gamma   90.00
#
_symmetry.space_group_name_H-M   'P 1'
#
loop_
_entity.id
_entity.type
_entity.pdbx_description
1 polymer ?
#
loop_
_entity_poly.entity_id
_entity_poly.type
_entity_poly.pdbx_seq_one_letter_code
_entity_poly.pdbx_strand_id
1 'polypeptide(L)'
;MSQNNSTDIARQLAEPFPEEMERVIVKSGVELVYLPISEVINRLNKVLGVDSWSFRIQSVYRDHVDTDEIIAHVSLTAVINGNEVVKDGFGGQTVKRQKKDNKPVDLGNDFKGAVSDALKKAAQQLGIGLYLARSADAMDADDAIYSSLQPVEQSSALDEKWSNFVAVTKTLTQEQKDSLNDFWSKHSGGKPKPTRATATEEDVNALVVEAMRLSFGATLVESSNDER
;
A
#
# COMPACT_ATOMS: atom_id res chain seq x y z
N MET A 1 42.50 -25.30 6.57
CA MET A 1 41.32 -26.05 6.11
C MET A 1 39.97 -25.35 6.32
N SER A 2 39.89 -24.16 7.01
CA SER A 2 38.62 -23.50 7.33
C SER A 2 37.96 -22.64 6.22
N GLN A 3 38.72 -22.18 5.22
CA GLN A 3 38.15 -21.24 4.21
C GLN A 3 37.26 -21.91 3.17
N ASN A 4 37.51 -23.20 2.82
CA ASN A 4 36.67 -23.93 1.85
C ASN A 4 35.26 -24.20 2.36
N ASN A 5 35.06 -24.35 3.67
CA ASN A 5 33.77 -24.70 4.26
C ASN A 5 32.80 -23.49 4.32
N SER A 6 33.33 -22.28 4.51
CA SER A 6 32.53 -21.04 4.57
C SER A 6 31.93 -20.68 3.22
N THR A 7 32.71 -20.82 2.16
CA THR A 7 32.25 -20.56 0.78
C THR A 7 31.20 -21.56 0.36
N ASP A 8 31.30 -22.83 0.86
CA ASP A 8 30.33 -23.85 0.52
C ASP A 8 28.99 -23.67 1.22
N ILE A 9 28.97 -23.30 2.49
CA ILE A 9 27.73 -22.97 3.23
C ILE A 9 27.02 -21.76 2.57
N ALA A 10 27.74 -20.67 2.28
CA ALA A 10 27.17 -19.49 1.64
C ALA A 10 26.56 -19.83 0.27
N ARG A 11 27.24 -20.67 -0.53
CA ARG A 11 26.76 -21.14 -1.82
C ARG A 11 25.48 -21.98 -1.67
N GLN A 12 25.43 -22.92 -0.70
CA GLN A 12 24.26 -23.76 -0.46
C GLN A 12 23.05 -22.96 0.04
N LEU A 13 23.26 -21.92 0.87
CA LEU A 13 22.20 -21.03 1.30
C LEU A 13 21.64 -20.21 0.12
N ALA A 14 22.50 -19.75 -0.78
CA ALA A 14 22.15 -18.92 -1.92
C ALA A 14 21.69 -19.69 -3.17
N GLU A 15 21.75 -21.03 -3.14
CA GLU A 15 21.32 -21.87 -4.28
C GLU A 15 19.85 -21.61 -4.62
N PRO A 16 19.51 -21.33 -5.89
CA PRO A 16 18.13 -21.17 -6.32
C PRO A 16 17.25 -22.35 -5.93
N PHE A 17 15.99 -22.09 -5.69
CA PHE A 17 15.00 -23.13 -5.46
C PHE A 17 14.46 -23.65 -6.80
N PRO A 18 14.06 -24.93 -6.88
CA PRO A 18 13.28 -25.42 -8.01
C PRO A 18 11.97 -24.63 -8.18
N GLU A 19 11.57 -24.39 -9.42
CA GLU A 19 10.36 -23.60 -9.74
C GLU A 19 9.09 -24.13 -9.07
N GLU A 20 8.99 -25.45 -8.87
CA GLU A 20 7.84 -26.09 -8.18
C GLU A 20 7.71 -25.69 -6.71
N MET A 21 8.77 -25.18 -6.08
CA MET A 21 8.76 -24.67 -4.71
C MET A 21 8.38 -23.19 -4.64
N GLU A 22 8.42 -22.51 -5.76
CA GLU A 22 8.03 -21.11 -5.87
C GLU A 22 6.50 -20.97 -5.97
N ARG A 23 5.99 -19.83 -5.57
CA ARG A 23 4.58 -19.47 -5.68
C ARG A 23 4.44 -18.12 -6.34
N VAL A 24 3.41 -17.98 -7.15
CA VAL A 24 3.06 -16.71 -7.80
C VAL A 24 1.85 -16.10 -7.09
N ILE A 25 1.92 -14.84 -6.80
CA ILE A 25 0.80 -14.02 -6.32
C ILE A 25 0.64 -12.82 -7.25
N VAL A 26 -0.60 -12.47 -7.57
CA VAL A 26 -0.89 -11.24 -8.30
C VAL A 26 -1.23 -10.14 -7.29
N LYS A 27 -0.43 -9.07 -7.25
CA LYS A 27 -0.65 -7.91 -6.38
C LYS A 27 -0.66 -6.66 -7.24
N SER A 28 -1.74 -5.90 -7.17
CA SER A 28 -1.94 -4.68 -7.99
C SER A 28 -1.75 -4.90 -9.50
N GLY A 29 -2.11 -6.10 -10.02
CA GLY A 29 -1.94 -6.45 -11.44
C GLY A 29 -0.54 -6.92 -11.84
N VAL A 30 0.40 -6.98 -10.90
CA VAL A 30 1.76 -7.47 -11.11
C VAL A 30 1.90 -8.87 -10.53
N GLU A 31 2.51 -9.78 -11.30
CA GLU A 31 2.85 -11.12 -10.83
C GLU A 31 4.15 -11.06 -10.03
N LEU A 32 4.09 -11.52 -8.78
CA LEU A 32 5.23 -11.62 -7.88
C LEU A 32 5.52 -13.07 -7.58
N VAL A 33 6.76 -13.49 -7.81
CA VAL A 33 7.24 -14.81 -7.41
C VAL A 33 7.80 -14.73 -5.99
N TYR A 34 7.39 -15.66 -5.14
CA TYR A 34 7.86 -15.72 -3.75
C TYR A 34 8.07 -17.16 -3.26
N LEU A 35 8.90 -17.29 -2.22
CA LEU A 35 9.07 -18.57 -1.52
C LEU A 35 8.12 -18.65 -0.32
N PRO A 36 7.41 -19.77 -0.13
CA PRO A 36 6.76 -20.08 1.14
C PRO A 36 7.79 -20.09 2.28
N ILE A 37 7.39 -19.63 3.46
CA ILE A 37 8.28 -19.62 4.64
C ILE A 37 8.79 -21.03 5.01
N SER A 38 8.00 -22.07 4.72
CA SER A 38 8.41 -23.47 4.92
C SER A 38 9.68 -23.81 4.18
N GLU A 39 9.83 -23.35 2.94
CA GLU A 39 11.00 -23.64 2.11
C GLU A 39 12.25 -22.92 2.63
N VAL A 40 12.09 -21.71 3.14
CA VAL A 40 13.16 -20.96 3.81
C VAL A 40 13.64 -21.70 5.07
N ILE A 41 12.71 -22.15 5.91
CA ILE A 41 12.99 -22.92 7.12
C ILE A 41 13.68 -24.26 6.75
N ASN A 42 13.17 -24.97 5.74
CA ASN A 42 13.76 -26.22 5.25
C ASN A 42 15.20 -26.01 4.78
N ARG A 43 15.50 -24.91 4.07
CA ARG A 43 16.85 -24.57 3.63
C ARG A 43 17.77 -24.30 4.81
N LEU A 44 17.34 -23.53 5.80
CA LEU A 44 18.10 -23.25 7.02
C LEU A 44 18.41 -24.57 7.77
N ASN A 45 17.40 -25.42 7.97
CA ASN A 45 17.56 -26.71 8.63
C ASN A 45 18.52 -27.66 7.87
N LYS A 46 18.40 -27.70 6.53
CA LYS A 46 19.21 -28.57 5.69
C LYS A 46 20.68 -28.16 5.65
N VAL A 47 20.95 -26.86 5.58
CA VAL A 47 22.31 -26.34 5.36
C VAL A 47 23.04 -26.11 6.68
N LEU A 48 22.36 -25.57 7.69
CA LEU A 48 22.96 -25.19 8.97
C LEU A 48 22.78 -26.26 10.05
N GLY A 49 21.69 -27.04 9.99
CA GLY A 49 21.24 -27.91 11.08
C GLY A 49 20.19 -27.22 11.95
N VAL A 50 19.27 -28.00 12.52
CA VAL A 50 18.11 -27.48 13.30
C VAL A 50 18.50 -26.79 14.61
N ASP A 51 19.68 -27.06 15.11
CA ASP A 51 20.24 -26.55 16.37
C ASP A 51 21.22 -25.38 16.17
N SER A 52 21.56 -25.08 14.92
CA SER A 52 22.54 -24.05 14.58
C SER A 52 21.93 -22.72 14.15
N TRP A 53 20.62 -22.59 14.24
CA TRP A 53 19.95 -21.33 13.96
C TRP A 53 18.69 -21.16 14.82
N SER A 54 18.31 -19.93 15.05
CA SER A 54 17.07 -19.56 15.72
C SER A 54 16.59 -18.20 15.25
N PHE A 55 15.35 -17.86 15.53
CA PHE A 55 14.90 -16.49 15.33
C PHE A 55 14.13 -15.98 16.55
N ARG A 56 14.12 -14.67 16.72
CA ARG A 56 13.37 -13.99 17.76
C ARG A 56 12.54 -12.87 17.16
N ILE A 57 11.28 -12.80 17.55
CA ILE A 57 10.43 -11.65 17.27
C ILE A 57 10.84 -10.54 18.24
N GLN A 58 11.46 -9.48 17.73
CA GLN A 58 11.89 -8.33 18.52
C GLN A 58 10.72 -7.42 18.84
N SER A 59 9.86 -7.19 17.84
CA SER A 59 8.62 -6.45 17.99
C SER A 59 7.61 -6.86 16.94
N VAL A 60 6.35 -6.75 17.27
CA VAL A 60 5.24 -6.84 16.31
C VAL A 60 4.12 -5.93 16.78
N TYR A 61 3.60 -5.10 15.90
CA TYR A 61 2.52 -4.19 16.22
C TYR A 61 1.63 -3.98 15.01
N ARG A 62 0.43 -3.49 15.27
CA ARG A 62 -0.52 -3.10 14.24
C ARG A 62 -0.59 -1.58 14.18
N ASP A 63 -0.26 -1.01 13.04
CA ASP A 63 -0.60 0.37 12.71
C ASP A 63 -2.04 0.40 12.20
N HIS A 64 -2.94 0.99 12.97
CA HIS A 64 -4.36 1.12 12.65
C HIS A 64 -4.78 2.58 12.43
N VAL A 65 -3.82 3.48 12.48
CA VAL A 65 -4.07 4.93 12.30
C VAL A 65 -3.99 5.29 10.83
N ASP A 66 -2.87 4.98 10.19
CA ASP A 66 -2.59 5.43 8.83
C ASP A 66 -2.81 4.33 7.78
N THR A 67 -2.31 3.12 8.02
CA THR A 67 -2.22 2.10 6.98
C THR A 67 -3.03 0.83 7.25
N ASP A 68 -3.41 0.56 8.51
CA ASP A 68 -3.98 -0.73 8.97
C ASP A 68 -3.10 -1.92 8.60
N GLU A 69 -1.82 -1.79 8.85
CA GLU A 69 -0.81 -2.81 8.60
C GLU A 69 -0.28 -3.39 9.90
N ILE A 70 0.12 -4.66 9.84
CA ILE A 70 0.91 -5.32 10.87
C ILE A 70 2.36 -5.28 10.44
N ILE A 71 3.22 -4.73 11.29
CA ILE A 71 4.65 -4.63 11.05
C ILE A 71 5.36 -5.50 12.08
N ALA A 72 6.26 -6.36 11.62
CA ALA A 72 7.07 -7.24 12.46
C ALA A 72 8.55 -6.95 12.26
N HIS A 73 9.32 -7.01 13.35
CA HIS A 73 10.77 -7.02 13.37
C HIS A 73 11.25 -8.37 13.91
N VAL A 74 12.07 -9.06 13.15
CA VAL A 74 12.61 -10.38 13.48
C VAL A 74 14.14 -10.33 13.40
N SER A 75 14.82 -10.90 14.40
CA SER A 75 16.25 -11.20 14.35
C SER A 75 16.45 -12.69 14.12
N LEU A 76 17.15 -13.07 13.05
CA LEU A 76 17.61 -14.42 12.72
C LEU A 76 19.05 -14.56 13.17
N THR A 77 19.31 -15.48 14.07
CA THR A 77 20.66 -15.85 14.52
C THR A 77 21.06 -17.18 13.91
N ALA A 78 22.25 -17.26 13.34
CA ALA A 78 22.81 -18.47 12.77
C ALA A 78 24.28 -18.65 13.18
N VAL A 79 24.70 -19.89 13.43
CA VAL A 79 26.10 -20.23 13.68
C VAL A 79 26.72 -20.76 12.38
N ILE A 80 27.61 -20.00 11.79
CA ILE A 80 28.28 -20.32 10.52
C ILE A 80 29.79 -20.44 10.78
N ASN A 81 30.33 -21.63 10.62
CA ASN A 81 31.74 -21.93 10.90
C ASN A 81 32.20 -21.54 12.32
N GLY A 82 31.31 -21.76 13.30
CA GLY A 82 31.59 -21.44 14.71
C GLY A 82 31.41 -19.95 15.07
N ASN A 83 31.05 -19.09 14.11
CA ASN A 83 30.78 -17.70 14.36
C ASN A 83 29.27 -17.45 14.38
N GLU A 84 28.80 -16.71 15.37
CA GLU A 84 27.42 -16.25 15.43
C GLU A 84 27.22 -15.08 14.45
N VAL A 85 26.19 -15.19 13.62
CA VAL A 85 25.77 -14.19 12.65
C VAL A 85 24.33 -13.83 12.94
N VAL A 86 24.04 -12.54 13.12
CA VAL A 86 22.69 -12.04 13.33
C VAL A 86 22.26 -11.20 12.12
N LYS A 87 21.04 -11.45 11.64
CA LYS A 87 20.41 -10.70 10.56
C LYS A 87 19.03 -10.25 10.97
N ASP A 88 18.75 -8.97 10.84
CA ASP A 88 17.44 -8.41 11.13
C ASP A 88 16.61 -8.27 9.87
N GLY A 89 15.31 -8.49 9.99
CA GLY A 89 14.34 -8.30 8.91
C GLY A 89 13.08 -7.61 9.41
N PHE A 90 12.58 -6.68 8.62
CA PHE A 90 11.26 -6.11 8.78
C PHE A 90 10.33 -6.72 7.74
N GLY A 91 9.09 -6.96 8.14
CA GLY A 91 8.05 -7.48 7.26
C GLY A 91 6.70 -6.87 7.60
N GLY A 92 5.83 -6.81 6.60
CA GLY A 92 4.52 -6.21 6.72
C GLY A 92 3.41 -7.11 6.19
N GLN A 93 2.22 -6.91 6.74
CA GLN A 93 1.00 -7.56 6.27
C GLN A 93 -0.19 -6.64 6.47
N THR A 94 -0.83 -6.25 5.37
CA THR A 94 -2.10 -5.51 5.41
C THR A 94 -3.19 -6.37 6.04
N VAL A 95 -3.96 -5.81 6.98
CA VAL A 95 -5.07 -6.51 7.64
C VAL A 95 -6.19 -6.77 6.63
N LYS A 96 -6.51 -8.05 6.41
CA LYS A 96 -7.58 -8.47 5.51
C LYS A 96 -8.93 -8.23 6.16
N ARG A 97 -9.83 -7.53 5.43
CA ARG A 97 -11.14 -7.16 5.93
C ARG A 97 -12.28 -7.79 5.14
N GLN A 98 -13.36 -8.09 5.84
CA GLN A 98 -14.61 -8.55 5.24
C GLN A 98 -15.28 -7.41 4.48
N LYS A 99 -15.77 -7.70 3.27
CA LYS A 99 -16.47 -6.68 2.44
C LYS A 99 -17.79 -6.20 3.05
N LYS A 100 -18.45 -7.03 3.89
CA LYS A 100 -19.78 -6.77 4.43
C LYS A 100 -19.77 -5.75 5.57
N ASP A 101 -18.86 -5.89 6.52
CA ASP A 101 -18.89 -5.15 7.78
C ASP A 101 -17.51 -4.56 8.15
N ASN A 102 -16.56 -4.66 7.22
CA ASN A 102 -15.20 -4.13 7.36
C ASN A 102 -14.42 -4.68 8.58
N LYS A 103 -14.86 -5.80 9.17
CA LYS A 103 -14.12 -6.45 10.27
C LYS A 103 -12.92 -7.24 9.76
N PRO A 104 -11.84 -7.37 10.55
CA PRO A 104 -10.75 -8.28 10.22
C PRO A 104 -11.26 -9.71 9.97
N VAL A 105 -10.75 -10.38 8.93
CA VAL A 105 -11.11 -11.75 8.59
C VAL A 105 -10.45 -12.73 9.54
N ASP A 106 -9.13 -12.62 9.69
CA ASP A 106 -8.30 -13.46 10.56
C ASP A 106 -7.05 -12.68 10.96
N LEU A 107 -7.16 -11.91 12.01
CA LEU A 107 -6.06 -11.07 12.49
C LEU A 107 -4.84 -11.90 12.93
N GLY A 108 -5.06 -13.09 13.50
CA GLY A 108 -3.97 -13.98 13.89
C GLY A 108 -3.14 -14.47 12.70
N ASN A 109 -3.81 -14.74 11.57
CA ASN A 109 -3.11 -15.10 10.33
C ASN A 109 -2.36 -13.91 9.72
N ASP A 110 -2.90 -12.71 9.83
CA ASP A 110 -2.23 -11.50 9.35
C ASP A 110 -0.97 -11.21 10.20
N PHE A 111 -1.00 -11.40 11.53
CA PHE A 111 0.20 -11.34 12.38
C PHE A 111 1.26 -12.38 11.98
N LYS A 112 0.86 -13.62 11.74
CA LYS A 112 1.78 -14.68 11.24
C LYS A 112 2.37 -14.30 9.88
N GLY A 113 1.59 -13.67 9.02
CA GLY A 113 2.03 -13.19 7.71
C GLY A 113 3.18 -12.19 7.83
N ALA A 114 3.02 -11.17 8.66
CA ALA A 114 4.05 -10.15 8.92
C ALA A 114 5.34 -10.77 9.49
N VAL A 115 5.24 -11.66 10.47
CA VAL A 115 6.41 -12.36 11.05
C VAL A 115 7.10 -13.24 10.02
N SER A 116 6.33 -13.96 9.18
CA SER A 116 6.90 -14.80 8.12
C SER A 116 7.62 -13.96 7.05
N ASP A 117 7.09 -12.81 6.71
CA ASP A 117 7.73 -11.88 5.78
C ASP A 117 9.02 -11.30 6.37
N ALA A 118 9.01 -10.87 7.63
CA ALA A 118 10.20 -10.39 8.34
C ALA A 118 11.31 -11.46 8.40
N LEU A 119 10.96 -12.71 8.71
CA LEU A 119 11.93 -13.82 8.74
C LEU A 119 12.52 -14.10 7.34
N LYS A 120 11.71 -14.03 6.28
CA LYS A 120 12.22 -14.16 4.90
C LYS A 120 13.21 -13.05 4.56
N LYS A 121 12.92 -11.80 4.94
CA LYS A 121 13.82 -10.65 4.72
C LYS A 121 15.14 -10.81 5.49
N ALA A 122 15.11 -11.32 6.72
CA ALA A 122 16.33 -11.67 7.46
C ALA A 122 17.14 -12.79 6.76
N ALA A 123 16.46 -13.86 6.31
CA ALA A 123 17.09 -14.98 5.62
C ALA A 123 17.68 -14.61 4.25
N GLN A 124 17.09 -13.65 3.54
CA GLN A 124 17.63 -13.12 2.28
C GLN A 124 19.03 -12.53 2.46
N GLN A 125 19.33 -11.96 3.62
CA GLN A 125 20.67 -11.44 3.91
C GLN A 125 21.73 -12.54 4.11
N LEU A 126 21.30 -13.79 4.25
CA LEU A 126 22.17 -14.98 4.18
C LEU A 126 22.22 -15.59 2.77
N GLY A 127 21.52 -15.01 1.81
CA GLY A 127 21.45 -15.46 0.42
C GLY A 127 20.18 -16.24 0.04
N ILE A 128 19.36 -16.68 1.01
CA ILE A 128 18.20 -17.54 0.74
C ILE A 128 17.13 -16.77 -0.04
N GLY A 129 16.86 -17.19 -1.29
CA GLY A 129 15.88 -16.54 -2.15
C GLY A 129 16.26 -15.14 -2.62
N LEU A 130 17.52 -14.72 -2.45
CA LEU A 130 17.98 -13.37 -2.83
C LEU A 130 17.92 -13.13 -4.35
N TYR A 131 17.96 -14.18 -5.15
CA TYR A 131 17.82 -14.10 -6.61
C TYR A 131 16.44 -13.56 -7.03
N LEU A 132 15.39 -13.84 -6.27
CA LEU A 132 14.05 -13.32 -6.54
C LEU A 132 13.98 -11.81 -6.30
N ALA A 133 14.69 -11.30 -5.28
CA ALA A 133 14.75 -9.87 -4.99
C ALA A 133 15.65 -9.09 -5.96
N ARG A 134 16.47 -9.78 -6.76
CA ARG A 134 17.39 -9.16 -7.73
C ARG A 134 16.86 -9.18 -9.17
N SER A 135 15.74 -9.83 -9.43
CA SER A 135 15.13 -9.80 -10.75
C SER A 135 14.68 -8.37 -11.06
N ALA A 136 14.93 -7.91 -12.27
CA ALA A 136 14.44 -6.60 -12.73
C ALA A 136 12.91 -6.52 -12.58
N ASP A 137 12.22 -7.63 -12.88
CA ASP A 137 10.76 -7.73 -12.76
C ASP A 137 10.28 -7.55 -11.31
N ALA A 138 11.04 -8.02 -10.31
CA ALA A 138 10.69 -7.82 -8.90
C ALA A 138 10.92 -6.37 -8.45
N MET A 139 11.94 -5.69 -8.95
CA MET A 139 12.16 -4.27 -8.69
C MET A 139 11.06 -3.42 -9.35
N ASP A 140 10.76 -3.71 -10.61
CA ASP A 140 9.66 -3.02 -11.33
C ASP A 140 8.29 -3.28 -10.67
N ALA A 141 8.10 -4.48 -10.12
CA ALA A 141 6.89 -4.83 -9.40
C ALA A 141 6.77 -4.09 -8.05
N ASP A 142 7.86 -3.97 -7.30
CA ASP A 142 7.87 -3.20 -6.05
C ASP A 142 7.65 -1.71 -6.33
N ASP A 143 8.26 -1.15 -7.37
CA ASP A 143 8.05 0.23 -7.80
C ASP A 143 6.62 0.46 -8.30
N ALA A 144 6.05 -0.49 -9.05
CA ALA A 144 4.67 -0.41 -9.52
C ALA A 144 3.67 -0.50 -8.36
N ILE A 145 3.93 -1.37 -7.37
CA ILE A 145 3.12 -1.47 -6.15
C ILE A 145 3.24 -0.17 -5.34
N TYR A 146 4.46 0.32 -5.12
CA TYR A 146 4.70 1.56 -4.40
C TYR A 146 4.03 2.75 -5.08
N SER A 147 4.15 2.87 -6.41
CA SER A 147 3.49 3.91 -7.20
C SER A 147 1.96 3.80 -7.15
N SER A 148 1.41 2.57 -7.07
CA SER A 148 -0.04 2.35 -6.94
C SER A 148 -0.57 2.65 -5.54
N LEU A 149 0.31 2.60 -4.53
CA LEU A 149 -0.01 2.91 -3.13
C LEU A 149 0.26 4.38 -2.78
N GLN A 150 1.07 5.09 -3.59
CA GLN A 150 1.17 6.53 -3.46
C GLN A 150 -0.22 7.11 -3.69
N PRO A 151 -0.74 7.92 -2.77
CA PRO A 151 -1.89 8.76 -3.07
C PRO A 151 -1.52 9.49 -4.36
N VAL A 152 -2.35 9.37 -5.37
CA VAL A 152 -2.15 10.10 -6.63
C VAL A 152 -2.17 11.58 -6.26
N GLU A 153 -1.00 12.19 -6.03
CA GLU A 153 -0.89 13.62 -5.67
C GLU A 153 -1.57 14.50 -6.71
N GLN A 154 -1.75 13.99 -7.94
CA GLN A 154 -2.56 14.64 -8.97
C GLN A 154 -4.07 14.42 -8.78
N SER A 155 -4.51 13.36 -8.05
CA SER A 155 -5.94 13.21 -7.73
C SER A 155 -6.34 14.02 -6.50
N SER A 156 -5.41 14.35 -5.59
CA SER A 156 -5.73 15.05 -4.35
C SER A 156 -6.23 16.49 -4.58
N ALA A 157 -5.63 17.23 -5.49
CA ALA A 157 -6.07 18.60 -5.79
C ALA A 157 -7.46 18.62 -6.47
N LEU A 158 -7.70 17.71 -7.41
CA LEU A 158 -8.99 17.59 -8.08
C LEU A 158 -10.07 17.00 -7.16
N ASP A 159 -9.69 16.00 -6.31
CA ASP A 159 -10.59 15.42 -5.31
C ASP A 159 -10.96 16.41 -4.23
N GLU A 160 -10.02 17.20 -3.74
CA GLU A 160 -10.27 18.26 -2.78
C GLU A 160 -11.18 19.35 -3.38
N LYS A 161 -10.88 19.80 -4.59
CA LYS A 161 -11.71 20.76 -5.32
C LYS A 161 -13.11 20.23 -5.59
N TRP A 162 -13.23 18.96 -5.98
CA TRP A 162 -14.52 18.30 -6.17
C TRP A 162 -15.31 18.18 -4.87
N SER A 163 -14.66 17.84 -3.77
CA SER A 163 -15.27 17.76 -2.45
C SER A 163 -15.80 19.13 -2.00
N ASN A 164 -15.01 20.18 -2.22
CA ASN A 164 -15.41 21.57 -1.97
C ASN A 164 -16.61 21.96 -2.83
N PHE A 165 -16.61 21.63 -4.12
CA PHE A 165 -17.75 21.85 -5.02
C PHE A 165 -19.01 21.17 -4.49
N VAL A 166 -18.94 19.90 -4.10
CA VAL A 166 -20.07 19.16 -3.54
C VAL A 166 -20.56 19.77 -2.23
N ALA A 167 -19.64 20.22 -1.36
CA ALA A 167 -19.99 20.86 -0.10
C ALA A 167 -20.77 22.18 -0.34
N VAL A 168 -20.28 23.05 -1.23
CA VAL A 168 -20.94 24.30 -1.58
C VAL A 168 -22.30 24.03 -2.23
N THR A 169 -22.41 23.07 -3.16
CA THR A 169 -23.69 22.77 -3.83
C THR A 169 -24.76 22.23 -2.89
N LYS A 170 -24.39 21.64 -1.76
CA LYS A 170 -25.35 21.19 -0.72
C LYS A 170 -26.03 22.38 -0.01
N THR A 171 -25.38 23.54 0.06
CA THR A 171 -25.92 24.73 0.70
C THR A 171 -26.79 25.56 -0.23
N LEU A 172 -26.77 25.31 -1.53
CA LEU A 172 -27.55 26.04 -2.53
C LEU A 172 -29.05 25.68 -2.47
N THR A 173 -29.91 26.67 -2.65
CA THR A 173 -31.34 26.48 -2.89
C THR A 173 -31.58 25.82 -4.27
N GLN A 174 -32.81 25.35 -4.53
CA GLN A 174 -33.14 24.74 -5.82
C GLN A 174 -32.97 25.74 -6.97
N GLU A 175 -33.38 26.97 -6.79
CA GLU A 175 -33.25 28.04 -7.80
C GLU A 175 -31.76 28.35 -8.12
N GLN A 176 -30.91 28.35 -7.10
CA GLN A 176 -29.46 28.51 -7.29
C GLN A 176 -28.81 27.32 -8.00
N LYS A 177 -29.29 26.08 -7.73
CA LYS A 177 -28.86 24.90 -8.46
C LYS A 177 -29.27 24.95 -9.93
N ASP A 178 -30.47 25.45 -10.22
CA ASP A 178 -30.91 25.62 -11.61
C ASP A 178 -30.08 26.69 -12.32
N SER A 179 -29.78 27.81 -11.65
CA SER A 179 -28.86 28.84 -12.16
C SER A 179 -27.44 28.30 -12.42
N LEU A 180 -26.94 27.40 -11.57
CA LEU A 180 -25.64 26.73 -11.77
C LEU A 180 -25.66 25.79 -12.97
N ASN A 181 -26.76 25.10 -13.23
CA ASN A 181 -26.93 24.26 -14.40
C ASN A 181 -27.00 25.08 -15.70
N ASP A 182 -27.68 26.20 -15.68
CA ASP A 182 -27.74 27.16 -16.79
C ASP A 182 -26.37 27.77 -17.10
N PHE A 183 -25.62 28.14 -16.07
CA PHE A 183 -24.23 28.58 -16.21
C PHE A 183 -23.40 27.53 -16.90
N TRP A 184 -23.45 26.26 -16.43
CA TRP A 184 -22.68 25.19 -17.02
C TRP A 184 -23.04 24.95 -18.49
N SER A 185 -24.33 24.92 -18.83
CA SER A 185 -24.80 24.74 -20.21
C SER A 185 -24.22 25.78 -21.16
N LYS A 186 -24.14 27.05 -20.71
CA LYS A 186 -23.53 28.14 -21.49
C LYS A 186 -22.02 28.06 -21.55
N HIS A 187 -21.38 27.78 -20.43
CA HIS A 187 -19.92 27.70 -20.28
C HIS A 187 -19.31 26.54 -21.07
N SER A 188 -19.96 25.38 -21.04
CA SER A 188 -19.46 24.15 -21.67
C SER A 188 -19.83 24.00 -23.15
N GLY A 189 -20.59 24.94 -23.72
CA GLY A 189 -21.12 24.82 -25.09
C GLY A 189 -22.13 23.67 -25.25
N GLY A 190 -22.90 23.38 -24.18
CA GLY A 190 -23.95 22.36 -24.20
C GLY A 190 -23.48 20.95 -23.81
N LYS A 191 -22.25 20.78 -23.34
CA LYS A 191 -21.81 19.49 -22.81
C LYS A 191 -22.54 19.14 -21.51
N PRO A 192 -22.78 17.86 -21.22
CA PRO A 192 -23.38 17.44 -19.95
C PRO A 192 -22.52 17.89 -18.78
N LYS A 193 -23.16 18.18 -17.64
CA LYS A 193 -22.45 18.54 -16.41
C LYS A 193 -21.51 17.39 -16.01
N PRO A 194 -20.24 17.69 -15.69
CA PRO A 194 -19.28 16.64 -15.40
C PRO A 194 -19.63 15.89 -14.10
N THR A 195 -19.29 14.63 -14.07
CA THR A 195 -19.27 13.82 -12.87
C THR A 195 -17.84 13.82 -12.29
N ARG A 196 -17.66 13.29 -11.08
CA ARG A 196 -16.31 13.15 -10.50
C ARG A 196 -15.33 12.41 -11.44
N ALA A 197 -15.82 11.40 -12.16
CA ALA A 197 -15.00 10.58 -13.07
C ALA A 197 -14.67 11.26 -14.41
N THR A 198 -15.43 12.30 -14.80
CA THR A 198 -15.28 12.97 -16.11
C THR A 198 -14.83 14.41 -15.99
N ALA A 199 -14.77 14.97 -14.77
CA ALA A 199 -14.39 16.35 -14.53
C ALA A 199 -12.90 16.58 -14.74
N THR A 200 -12.58 17.67 -15.43
CA THR A 200 -11.22 18.21 -15.47
C THR A 200 -11.04 19.23 -14.33
N GLU A 201 -9.81 19.58 -14.01
CA GLU A 201 -9.52 20.59 -12.99
C GLU A 201 -10.12 21.96 -13.36
N GLU A 202 -10.10 22.28 -14.65
CA GLU A 202 -10.68 23.53 -15.18
C GLU A 202 -12.20 23.55 -15.01
N ASP A 203 -12.89 22.45 -15.33
CA ASP A 203 -14.31 22.28 -15.14
C ASP A 203 -14.73 22.49 -13.67
N VAL A 204 -13.98 21.86 -12.76
CA VAL A 204 -14.28 21.96 -11.32
C VAL A 204 -14.05 23.37 -10.80
N ASN A 205 -12.97 24.02 -11.22
CA ASN A 205 -12.69 25.41 -10.84
C ASN A 205 -13.82 26.35 -11.29
N ALA A 206 -14.30 26.24 -12.55
CA ALA A 206 -15.39 27.04 -13.05
C ALA A 206 -16.69 26.83 -12.25
N LEU A 207 -17.01 25.57 -11.95
CA LEU A 207 -18.20 25.21 -11.17
C LEU A 207 -18.12 25.67 -9.70
N VAL A 208 -16.95 25.57 -9.06
CA VAL A 208 -16.74 26.02 -7.67
C VAL A 208 -16.91 27.53 -7.57
N VAL A 209 -16.27 28.28 -8.46
CA VAL A 209 -16.36 29.76 -8.48
C VAL A 209 -17.79 30.22 -8.63
N GLU A 210 -18.54 29.62 -9.57
CA GLU A 210 -19.95 30.03 -9.77
C GLU A 210 -20.85 29.58 -8.61
N ALA A 211 -20.64 28.38 -8.06
CA ALA A 211 -21.40 27.90 -6.90
C ALA A 211 -21.17 28.79 -5.67
N MET A 212 -19.92 29.23 -5.44
CA MET A 212 -19.60 30.19 -4.39
C MET A 212 -20.28 31.56 -4.65
N ARG A 213 -20.22 32.10 -5.87
CA ARG A 213 -20.88 33.33 -6.24
C ARG A 213 -22.39 33.31 -5.93
N LEU A 214 -23.05 32.21 -6.28
CA LEU A 214 -24.46 31.99 -6.01
C LEU A 214 -24.77 31.87 -4.50
N SER A 215 -23.91 31.20 -3.76
CA SER A 215 -24.03 31.05 -2.30
C SER A 215 -23.90 32.39 -1.56
N PHE A 216 -22.89 33.21 -1.89
CA PHE A 216 -22.66 34.51 -1.25
C PHE A 216 -23.68 35.57 -1.68
N GLY A 217 -24.24 35.50 -2.89
CA GLY A 217 -25.27 36.42 -3.37
C GLY A 217 -26.56 36.35 -2.56
N ALA A 218 -26.87 35.20 -1.95
CA ALA A 218 -28.03 35.05 -1.07
C ALA A 218 -27.85 35.74 0.29
N THR A 219 -26.62 35.79 0.81
CA THR A 219 -26.32 36.39 2.12
C THR A 219 -26.46 37.92 2.10
N LEU A 220 -26.28 38.56 0.94
CA LEU A 220 -26.43 40.01 0.79
C LEU A 220 -27.88 40.47 0.64
N VAL A 221 -28.80 39.58 0.25
CA VAL A 221 -30.23 39.89 0.10
C VAL A 221 -30.96 39.71 1.43
N GLU A 222 -30.55 38.76 2.29
CA GLU A 222 -31.17 38.58 3.62
C GLU A 222 -30.79 39.72 4.60
N SER A 223 -29.58 40.28 4.49
CA SER A 223 -29.14 41.39 5.36
C SER A 223 -29.83 42.76 5.03
N SER A 224 -30.51 42.87 3.88
CA SER A 224 -31.21 44.09 3.48
C SER A 224 -32.71 44.11 3.79
N ASN A 225 -33.29 43.03 4.29
CA ASN A 225 -34.72 42.90 4.61
C ASN A 225 -35.04 43.00 6.10
N ASP A 226 -34.03 43.13 6.98
CA ASP A 226 -34.25 43.22 8.44
C ASP A 226 -34.20 44.67 9.00
N GLU A 227 -34.18 45.68 8.11
CA GLU A 227 -34.33 47.09 8.50
C GLU A 227 -35.52 47.74 7.78
N ARG A 228 -36.75 47.33 8.17
CA ARG A 228 -37.97 48.15 8.01
C ARG A 228 -39.01 47.83 9.07
#